data_521b363545e4acd59afe7686883ed105
#
_entry.id   521b363545e4acd59afe7686883ed105
#
_cell.length_a   1.000
_cell.length_b   1.000
_cell.length_c   1.000
_cell.angle_alpha   90.00
_cell.angle_beta   90.00
_cell.angle_gamma   90.00
#
_symmetry.space_group_name_H-M   'P 1'
#
loop_
_entity.id
_entity.type
_entity.pdbx_description
1 polymer ?
#
loop_
_entity_poly.entity_id
_entity_poly.type
_entity_poly.pdbx_seq_one_letter_code
_entity_poly.pdbx_strand_id
1 'polypeptide(L)'
;MKIIQGGVCAATGFKANGIHCGIRRNHSKKDLALIVSDVPCSAASVYTTNLVKGAPLTVTKNNIADGIAQAVICNSGNANTCNANGIEIAEAMCELVAKATGVKATDVVVASTGVIGQPLNLEPIANGMDELVAGLSTEGGEAAAVGIMTTDTVKKEIAVEFTVGGKTCHIGGIAKGSGMIHPNMATMLVFITTDCAIAPNMLQKALSGDITNTFNMVSVDGDTSTNDMVTVLANGLAGNEEITAEGEDFTTFMQALNTVTVDLCRKIAGDGEGATKLLECRVTGGKDEKNAKIVAKSVICSSLLKAAMFGADANWGRVLCAIGNSGADVDVNKVAVSFESKGGRIDVCVNGAGIPFSEETAKQVLLEKEIDIIITLGDGEASATAWGCDLTYDYVKINGDYRT
;
A
#
# COMPACT_ATOMS: atom_id res chain seq x y z
N MET A 1 7.40 -8.64 18.81
CA MET A 1 7.66 -7.89 17.57
C MET A 1 8.33 -6.56 17.89
N LYS A 2 9.27 -6.12 17.03
CA LYS A 2 10.03 -4.88 17.20
C LYS A 2 10.19 -4.21 15.84
N ILE A 3 9.87 -2.92 15.74
CA ILE A 3 10.14 -2.12 14.53
C ILE A 3 11.64 -1.88 14.43
N ILE A 4 12.21 -2.10 13.24
CA ILE A 4 13.62 -1.93 12.92
C ILE A 4 13.79 -1.11 11.64
N GLN A 5 15.01 -0.76 11.29
CA GLN A 5 15.38 -0.07 10.04
C GLN A 5 15.64 -1.09 8.91
N GLY A 6 15.64 -0.62 7.65
CA GLY A 6 16.12 -1.40 6.49
C GLY A 6 15.10 -1.66 5.40
N GLY A 7 13.79 -1.42 5.63
CA GLY A 7 12.77 -1.66 4.60
C GLY A 7 12.88 -3.06 4.00
N VAL A 8 12.88 -3.18 2.68
CA VAL A 8 13.01 -4.48 1.96
C VAL A 8 14.37 -5.15 2.14
N CYS A 9 15.38 -4.47 2.65
CA CYS A 9 16.71 -5.04 2.92
C CYS A 9 16.90 -5.47 4.38
N ALA A 10 15.89 -5.34 5.24
CA ALA A 10 15.95 -5.80 6.62
C ALA A 10 16.00 -7.33 6.74
N ALA A 11 15.35 -8.03 5.83
CA ALA A 11 15.38 -9.48 5.74
C ALA A 11 16.72 -9.96 5.18
N THR A 12 17.29 -11.00 5.82
CA THR A 12 18.58 -11.58 5.43
C THR A 12 18.55 -12.03 3.96
N GLY A 13 19.62 -11.73 3.22
CA GLY A 13 19.81 -12.19 1.84
C GLY A 13 19.09 -11.34 0.79
N PHE A 14 18.50 -10.20 1.16
CA PHE A 14 17.95 -9.22 0.21
C PHE A 14 18.90 -8.04 0.02
N LYS A 15 19.06 -7.64 -1.23
CA LYS A 15 19.78 -6.44 -1.68
C LYS A 15 18.86 -5.62 -2.57
N ALA A 16 19.02 -4.31 -2.55
CA ALA A 16 18.24 -3.43 -3.38
C ALA A 16 19.07 -2.25 -3.89
N ASN A 17 18.57 -1.59 -4.91
CA ASN A 17 19.09 -0.32 -5.41
C ASN A 17 17.98 0.43 -6.17
N GLY A 18 18.17 1.71 -6.37
CA GLY A 18 17.35 2.55 -7.24
C GLY A 18 18.20 3.64 -7.88
N ILE A 19 17.99 3.89 -9.16
CA ILE A 19 18.74 4.87 -9.95
C ILE A 19 17.81 5.78 -10.74
N HIS A 20 18.36 6.83 -11.34
CA HIS A 20 17.74 7.55 -12.45
C HIS A 20 18.34 7.04 -13.76
N CYS A 21 17.58 6.33 -14.58
CA CYS A 21 18.07 5.81 -15.85
C CYS A 21 17.58 6.64 -17.05
N GLY A 22 16.68 7.60 -16.85
CA GLY A 22 16.22 8.53 -17.92
C GLY A 22 14.87 8.16 -18.55
N ILE A 23 14.05 7.35 -17.89
CA ILE A 23 12.64 7.16 -18.27
C ILE A 23 11.89 8.48 -18.04
N ARG A 24 12.17 9.13 -16.92
CA ARG A 24 11.66 10.47 -16.60
C ARG A 24 12.57 11.56 -17.12
N ARG A 25 11.98 12.66 -17.58
CA ARG A 25 12.73 13.88 -17.97
C ARG A 25 13.35 14.60 -16.79
N ASN A 26 12.80 14.41 -15.58
CA ASN A 26 13.30 15.04 -14.34
C ASN A 26 14.49 14.25 -13.77
N HIS A 27 15.70 14.72 -14.03
CA HIS A 27 16.94 14.12 -13.58
C HIS A 27 17.15 14.10 -12.04
N SER A 28 16.36 14.85 -11.27
CA SER A 28 16.46 14.86 -9.80
C SER A 28 15.74 13.70 -9.11
N LYS A 29 14.94 12.93 -9.86
CA LYS A 29 14.16 11.80 -9.32
C LYS A 29 14.66 10.48 -9.88
N LYS A 30 14.84 9.49 -9.04
CA LYS A 30 15.05 8.09 -9.45
C LYS A 30 13.79 7.58 -10.17
N ASP A 31 13.97 6.65 -11.11
CA ASP A 31 12.89 6.14 -11.95
C ASP A 31 12.96 4.63 -12.23
N LEU A 32 13.97 3.96 -11.68
CA LEU A 32 14.15 2.50 -11.79
C LEU A 32 14.65 1.93 -10.46
N ALA A 33 14.02 0.85 -9.99
CA ALA A 33 14.40 0.14 -8.77
C ALA A 33 14.55 -1.36 -9.04
N LEU A 34 15.47 -2.00 -8.31
CA LEU A 34 15.71 -3.43 -8.34
C LEU A 34 15.88 -3.95 -6.91
N ILE A 35 15.19 -5.05 -6.61
CA ILE A 35 15.35 -5.85 -5.37
C ILE A 35 15.75 -7.25 -5.80
N VAL A 36 16.75 -7.84 -5.18
CA VAL A 36 17.24 -9.18 -5.50
C VAL A 36 17.45 -9.97 -4.21
N SER A 37 17.03 -11.23 -4.23
CA SER A 37 17.36 -12.20 -3.19
C SER A 37 18.55 -13.04 -3.59
N ASP A 38 19.41 -13.39 -2.62
CA ASP A 38 20.55 -14.27 -2.83
C ASP A 38 20.12 -15.73 -3.21
N VAL A 39 18.89 -16.11 -2.90
CA VAL A 39 18.30 -17.43 -3.19
C VAL A 39 16.87 -17.29 -3.72
N PRO A 40 16.30 -18.29 -4.43
CA PRO A 40 14.90 -18.31 -4.81
C PRO A 40 13.99 -18.18 -3.58
N CYS A 41 12.87 -17.46 -3.74
CA CYS A 41 11.89 -17.17 -2.69
C CYS A 41 10.54 -17.82 -3.00
N SER A 42 9.82 -18.24 -1.96
CA SER A 42 8.35 -18.33 -2.05
C SER A 42 7.79 -16.95 -2.40
N ALA A 43 6.91 -16.89 -3.37
CA ALA A 43 6.33 -15.64 -3.87
C ALA A 43 4.81 -15.67 -3.83
N ALA A 44 4.21 -14.55 -3.41
CA ALA A 44 2.78 -14.32 -3.46
C ALA A 44 2.48 -12.91 -3.94
N SER A 45 1.44 -12.74 -4.76
CA SER A 45 1.01 -11.42 -5.23
C SER A 45 -0.50 -11.30 -5.31
N VAL A 46 -0.97 -10.06 -5.13
CA VAL A 46 -2.33 -9.64 -5.45
C VAL A 46 -2.29 -8.45 -6.40
N TYR A 47 -3.31 -8.33 -7.23
CA TYR A 47 -3.34 -7.39 -8.36
C TYR A 47 -4.64 -6.61 -8.40
N THR A 48 -4.64 -5.46 -9.06
CA THR A 48 -5.84 -4.66 -9.30
C THR A 48 -6.96 -5.45 -9.99
N THR A 49 -8.20 -5.16 -9.60
CA THR A 49 -9.40 -5.65 -10.27
C THR A 49 -9.85 -4.74 -11.41
N ASN A 50 -9.18 -3.60 -11.66
CA ASN A 50 -9.47 -2.74 -12.80
C ASN A 50 -9.42 -3.57 -14.10
N LEU A 51 -10.40 -3.37 -14.96
CA LEU A 51 -10.47 -4.07 -16.25
C LEU A 51 -9.37 -3.60 -17.21
N VAL A 52 -8.95 -2.35 -17.10
CA VAL A 52 -7.77 -1.82 -17.80
C VAL A 52 -6.54 -2.15 -16.96
N LYS A 53 -5.75 -3.10 -17.41
CA LYS A 53 -4.57 -3.61 -16.67
C LYS A 53 -3.27 -3.27 -17.38
N GLY A 54 -2.27 -2.86 -16.61
CA GLY A 54 -0.91 -2.73 -17.09
C GLY A 54 -0.31 -4.07 -17.51
N ALA A 55 0.44 -4.07 -18.59
CA ALA A 55 1.09 -5.27 -19.12
C ALA A 55 2.01 -5.97 -18.09
N PRO A 56 2.75 -5.25 -17.20
CA PRO A 56 3.57 -5.87 -16.17
C PRO A 56 2.82 -6.84 -15.27
N LEU A 57 1.54 -6.56 -14.98
CA LEU A 57 0.73 -7.44 -14.13
C LEU A 57 0.53 -8.84 -14.75
N THR A 58 0.31 -8.87 -16.06
CA THR A 58 0.15 -10.13 -16.80
C THR A 58 1.45 -10.93 -16.81
N VAL A 59 2.58 -10.27 -17.09
CA VAL A 59 3.90 -10.92 -17.11
C VAL A 59 4.26 -11.44 -15.71
N THR A 60 4.14 -10.61 -14.67
CA THR A 60 4.40 -11.04 -13.28
C THR A 60 3.52 -12.22 -12.87
N LYS A 61 2.21 -12.16 -13.18
CA LYS A 61 1.30 -13.26 -12.84
C LYS A 61 1.71 -14.59 -13.50
N ASN A 62 2.22 -14.54 -14.73
CA ASN A 62 2.71 -15.72 -15.43
C ASN A 62 4.02 -16.22 -14.83
N ASN A 63 4.96 -15.29 -14.55
CA ASN A 63 6.28 -15.62 -14.02
C ASN A 63 6.20 -16.32 -12.66
N ILE A 64 5.37 -15.81 -11.74
CA ILE A 64 5.26 -16.39 -10.39
C ILE A 64 4.11 -17.40 -10.24
N ALA A 65 3.62 -17.96 -11.34
CA ALA A 65 2.52 -18.92 -11.31
C ALA A 65 2.87 -20.24 -10.56
N ASP A 66 4.14 -20.57 -10.49
CA ASP A 66 4.67 -21.70 -9.70
C ASP A 66 4.93 -21.35 -8.23
N GLY A 67 4.71 -20.11 -7.83
CA GLY A 67 4.93 -19.60 -6.47
C GLY A 67 6.38 -19.24 -6.16
N ILE A 68 7.23 -19.07 -7.17
CA ILE A 68 8.66 -18.76 -7.02
C ILE A 68 8.98 -17.41 -7.66
N ALA A 69 9.83 -16.63 -6.99
CA ALA A 69 10.49 -15.43 -7.56
C ALA A 69 11.85 -15.23 -6.88
N GLN A 70 12.72 -14.42 -7.49
CA GLN A 70 14.03 -14.10 -6.92
C GLN A 70 14.39 -12.61 -7.05
N ALA A 71 13.72 -11.87 -7.92
CA ALA A 71 13.97 -10.45 -8.12
C ALA A 71 12.69 -9.67 -8.38
N VAL A 72 12.73 -8.36 -8.10
CA VAL A 72 11.69 -7.38 -8.46
C VAL A 72 12.33 -6.23 -9.19
N ILE A 73 11.88 -5.93 -10.42
CA ILE A 73 12.22 -4.71 -11.15
C ILE A 73 11.00 -3.81 -11.28
N CYS A 74 11.16 -2.53 -10.99
CA CYS A 74 10.08 -1.55 -11.07
C CYS A 74 10.56 -0.26 -11.73
N ASN A 75 9.89 0.17 -12.79
CA ASN A 75 10.03 1.53 -13.30
C ASN A 75 8.91 2.42 -12.78
N SER A 76 9.23 3.69 -12.50
CA SER A 76 8.26 4.69 -12.00
C SER A 76 8.08 5.90 -12.94
N GLY A 77 8.48 5.78 -14.20
CA GLY A 77 8.34 6.84 -15.20
C GLY A 77 7.20 6.62 -16.21
N ASN A 78 6.77 5.36 -16.37
CA ASN A 78 5.75 4.99 -17.37
C ASN A 78 4.98 3.75 -16.86
N ALA A 79 3.66 3.78 -16.93
CA ALA A 79 2.80 2.71 -16.42
C ALA A 79 2.85 1.43 -17.29
N ASN A 80 3.31 1.52 -18.52
CA ASN A 80 3.25 0.43 -19.49
C ASN A 80 1.83 -0.17 -19.61
N THR A 81 0.84 0.72 -19.67
CA THR A 81 -0.58 0.42 -19.75
C THR A 81 -1.16 1.03 -21.01
N CYS A 82 -2.05 0.30 -21.68
CA CYS A 82 -2.65 0.66 -22.98
C CYS A 82 -1.61 0.81 -24.12
N ASN A 83 -0.52 0.06 -24.07
CA ASN A 83 0.52 0.02 -25.07
C ASN A 83 0.42 -1.27 -25.91
N ALA A 84 0.53 -1.15 -27.22
CA ALA A 84 0.39 -2.30 -28.13
C ALA A 84 1.47 -3.39 -27.89
N ASN A 85 2.68 -2.98 -27.50
CA ASN A 85 3.83 -3.87 -27.23
C ASN A 85 4.14 -3.98 -25.71
N GLY A 86 3.19 -3.71 -24.84
CA GLY A 86 3.42 -3.64 -23.39
C GLY A 86 3.94 -4.95 -22.78
N ILE A 87 3.43 -6.09 -23.23
CA ILE A 87 3.88 -7.42 -22.78
C ILE A 87 5.34 -7.65 -23.17
N GLU A 88 5.69 -7.44 -24.43
CA GLU A 88 7.06 -7.61 -24.94
C GLU A 88 8.07 -6.73 -24.19
N ILE A 89 7.70 -5.51 -23.86
CA ILE A 89 8.55 -4.60 -23.07
C ILE A 89 8.69 -5.11 -21.62
N ALA A 90 7.61 -5.59 -21.00
CA ALA A 90 7.67 -6.12 -19.63
C ALA A 90 8.52 -7.40 -19.57
N GLU A 91 8.38 -8.31 -20.54
CA GLU A 91 9.23 -9.50 -20.68
C GLU A 91 10.70 -9.12 -20.91
N ALA A 92 10.95 -8.14 -21.77
CA ALA A 92 12.31 -7.65 -22.03
C ALA A 92 12.96 -7.03 -20.75
N MET A 93 12.19 -6.38 -19.88
CA MET A 93 12.69 -5.92 -18.58
C MET A 93 13.13 -7.11 -17.70
N CYS A 94 12.37 -8.22 -17.70
CA CYS A 94 12.76 -9.44 -16.98
C CYS A 94 14.05 -10.05 -17.55
N GLU A 95 14.20 -10.08 -18.88
CA GLU A 95 15.40 -10.59 -19.54
C GLU A 95 16.64 -9.72 -19.24
N LEU A 96 16.50 -8.40 -19.16
CA LEU A 96 17.59 -7.51 -18.76
C LEU A 96 18.08 -7.84 -17.34
N VAL A 97 17.15 -8.07 -16.40
CA VAL A 97 17.50 -8.49 -15.02
C VAL A 97 18.20 -9.84 -15.04
N ALA A 98 17.65 -10.83 -15.78
CA ALA A 98 18.22 -12.16 -15.89
C ALA A 98 19.67 -12.12 -16.40
N LYS A 99 19.93 -11.36 -17.48
CA LYS A 99 21.26 -11.20 -18.05
C LYS A 99 22.25 -10.55 -17.08
N ALA A 100 21.80 -9.56 -16.31
CA ALA A 100 22.68 -8.77 -15.45
C ALA A 100 22.94 -9.43 -14.09
N THR A 101 22.01 -10.27 -13.57
CA THR A 101 22.08 -10.87 -12.23
C THR A 101 22.29 -12.37 -12.21
N GLY A 102 21.98 -13.07 -13.31
CA GLY A 102 21.94 -14.54 -13.38
C GLY A 102 20.64 -15.17 -12.82
N VAL A 103 19.68 -14.36 -12.36
CA VAL A 103 18.34 -14.83 -11.97
C VAL A 103 17.59 -15.24 -13.25
N LYS A 104 16.72 -16.25 -13.20
CA LYS A 104 15.90 -16.62 -14.35
C LYS A 104 14.88 -15.50 -14.64
N ALA A 105 14.66 -15.20 -15.93
CA ALA A 105 13.68 -14.18 -16.34
C ALA A 105 12.26 -14.50 -15.84
N THR A 106 11.92 -15.78 -15.74
CA THR A 106 10.65 -16.29 -15.19
C THR A 106 10.52 -16.14 -13.67
N ASP A 107 11.63 -15.88 -12.97
CA ASP A 107 11.63 -15.68 -11.51
C ASP A 107 11.71 -14.16 -11.17
N VAL A 108 11.44 -13.29 -12.16
CA VAL A 108 11.42 -11.83 -12.00
C VAL A 108 10.00 -11.32 -11.91
N VAL A 109 9.70 -10.59 -10.84
CA VAL A 109 8.52 -9.73 -10.70
C VAL A 109 8.79 -8.43 -11.44
N VAL A 110 7.98 -8.09 -12.42
CA VAL A 110 8.08 -6.82 -13.14
C VAL A 110 6.91 -5.91 -12.81
N ALA A 111 7.20 -4.66 -12.49
CA ALA A 111 6.22 -3.64 -12.16
C ALA A 111 6.52 -2.33 -12.90
N SER A 112 5.48 -1.55 -13.13
CA SER A 112 5.58 -0.23 -13.77
C SER A 112 4.52 0.70 -13.19
N THR A 113 4.85 1.99 -13.09
CA THR A 113 3.92 3.04 -12.68
C THR A 113 4.30 4.37 -13.34
N GLY A 114 3.34 5.28 -13.49
CA GLY A 114 3.53 6.57 -14.14
C GLY A 114 2.45 6.85 -15.18
N VAL A 115 2.81 7.47 -16.29
CA VAL A 115 1.87 7.89 -17.33
C VAL A 115 1.30 6.68 -18.09
N ILE A 116 -0.02 6.69 -18.33
CA ILE A 116 -0.77 5.68 -19.09
C ILE A 116 -0.82 6.11 -20.58
N GLY A 117 -0.82 5.14 -21.50
CA GLY A 117 -1.04 5.36 -22.93
C GLY A 117 0.15 5.96 -23.68
N GLN A 118 1.34 5.98 -23.09
CA GLN A 118 2.58 6.35 -23.74
C GLN A 118 3.47 5.12 -23.93
N PRO A 119 4.09 4.91 -25.10
CA PRO A 119 5.05 3.83 -25.29
C PRO A 119 6.20 3.91 -24.30
N LEU A 120 6.53 2.80 -23.64
CA LEU A 120 7.71 2.71 -22.79
C LEU A 120 8.94 2.41 -23.66
N ASN A 121 9.94 3.30 -23.60
CA ASN A 121 11.24 3.05 -24.25
C ASN A 121 12.10 2.17 -23.33
N LEU A 122 12.53 1.01 -23.83
CA LEU A 122 13.37 0.06 -23.11
C LEU A 122 14.84 0.51 -23.01
N GLU A 123 15.31 1.33 -23.94
CA GLU A 123 16.72 1.73 -24.05
C GLU A 123 17.30 2.37 -22.78
N PRO A 124 16.63 3.33 -22.12
CA PRO A 124 17.11 3.88 -20.85
C PRO A 124 17.28 2.81 -19.77
N ILE A 125 16.35 1.84 -19.69
CA ILE A 125 16.40 0.75 -18.74
C ILE A 125 17.61 -0.15 -19.03
N ALA A 126 17.79 -0.54 -20.29
CA ALA A 126 18.92 -1.37 -20.71
C ALA A 126 20.27 -0.70 -20.41
N ASN A 127 20.40 0.61 -20.71
CA ASN A 127 21.61 1.38 -20.45
C ASN A 127 21.89 1.58 -18.94
N GLY A 128 20.85 1.60 -18.10
CA GLY A 128 20.99 1.77 -16.64
C GLY A 128 21.24 0.47 -15.88
N MET A 129 21.14 -0.71 -16.52
CA MET A 129 21.20 -2.00 -15.79
C MET A 129 22.55 -2.24 -15.10
N ASP A 130 23.67 -1.90 -15.71
CA ASP A 130 24.99 -2.10 -15.12
C ASP A 130 25.15 -1.26 -13.85
N GLU A 131 24.73 0.00 -13.86
CA GLU A 131 24.75 0.90 -12.70
C GLU A 131 23.79 0.38 -11.61
N LEU A 132 22.58 -0.05 -12.00
CA LEU A 132 21.56 -0.55 -11.10
C LEU A 132 22.04 -1.78 -10.33
N VAL A 133 22.66 -2.74 -11.03
CA VAL A 133 23.16 -3.99 -10.44
C VAL A 133 24.44 -3.76 -9.64
N ALA A 134 25.37 -2.93 -10.12
CA ALA A 134 26.60 -2.61 -9.40
C ALA A 134 26.35 -1.91 -8.06
N GLY A 135 25.23 -1.18 -7.93
CA GLY A 135 24.82 -0.50 -6.70
C GLY A 135 23.95 -1.34 -5.74
N LEU A 136 23.70 -2.61 -6.04
CA LEU A 136 22.92 -3.49 -5.16
C LEU A 136 23.64 -3.68 -3.82
N SER A 137 22.95 -3.36 -2.74
CA SER A 137 23.49 -3.51 -1.39
C SER A 137 22.40 -3.83 -0.35
N THR A 138 22.79 -4.33 0.80
CA THR A 138 21.93 -4.53 1.97
C THR A 138 21.42 -3.21 2.57
N GLU A 139 22.03 -2.09 2.22
CA GLU A 139 21.62 -0.73 2.61
C GLU A 139 20.78 -0.04 1.53
N GLY A 140 20.51 -0.72 0.41
CA GLY A 140 19.87 -0.13 -0.78
C GLY A 140 18.35 0.01 -0.69
N GLY A 141 17.72 -0.39 0.43
CA GLY A 141 16.26 -0.34 0.60
C GLY A 141 15.67 1.05 0.38
N GLU A 142 16.30 2.08 0.94
CA GLU A 142 15.89 3.48 0.73
C GLU A 142 15.98 3.91 -0.73
N ALA A 143 17.05 3.52 -1.41
CA ALA A 143 17.24 3.85 -2.82
C ALA A 143 16.15 3.25 -3.70
N ALA A 144 15.76 2.00 -3.40
CA ALA A 144 14.65 1.32 -4.08
C ALA A 144 13.30 1.99 -3.75
N ALA A 145 13.05 2.34 -2.47
CA ALA A 145 11.82 3.03 -2.07
C ALA A 145 11.64 4.36 -2.82
N VAL A 146 12.72 5.14 -2.99
CA VAL A 146 12.69 6.38 -3.79
C VAL A 146 12.53 6.08 -5.28
N GLY A 147 13.12 4.98 -5.77
CA GLY A 147 13.08 4.58 -7.18
C GLY A 147 11.69 4.20 -7.69
N ILE A 148 10.78 3.82 -6.80
CA ILE A 148 9.39 3.47 -7.16
C ILE A 148 8.40 4.63 -7.00
N MET A 149 8.78 5.76 -6.40
CA MET A 149 7.91 6.92 -6.16
C MET A 149 7.48 7.60 -7.46
N THR A 150 6.26 8.16 -7.47
CA THR A 150 5.73 8.99 -8.57
C THR A 150 5.47 10.42 -8.09
N THR A 151 4.26 10.71 -7.64
CA THR A 151 3.84 11.97 -7.03
C THR A 151 4.06 11.99 -5.52
N ASP A 152 4.49 10.87 -4.94
CA ASP A 152 4.83 10.74 -3.53
C ASP A 152 5.79 11.85 -3.09
N THR A 153 5.56 12.42 -1.90
CA THR A 153 6.40 13.47 -1.30
C THR A 153 7.40 12.89 -0.30
N VAL A 154 7.09 11.72 0.25
CA VAL A 154 7.94 10.99 1.21
C VAL A 154 8.08 9.53 0.81
N LYS A 155 9.25 8.94 1.06
CA LYS A 155 9.46 7.50 0.93
C LYS A 155 8.64 6.75 1.97
N LYS A 156 8.14 5.57 1.61
CA LYS A 156 7.36 4.72 2.48
C LYS A 156 8.07 3.39 2.65
N GLU A 157 8.62 3.16 3.83
CA GLU A 157 9.32 1.93 4.19
C GLU A 157 9.10 1.60 5.66
N ILE A 158 9.12 0.32 6.00
CA ILE A 158 9.07 -0.22 7.36
C ILE A 158 9.73 -1.58 7.39
N ALA A 159 10.27 -1.98 8.54
CA ALA A 159 10.67 -3.34 8.80
C ALA A 159 10.38 -3.73 10.25
N VAL A 160 10.17 -5.04 10.46
CA VAL A 160 9.80 -5.64 11.75
C VAL A 160 10.64 -6.89 11.99
N GLU A 161 11.16 -7.02 13.20
CA GLU A 161 11.75 -8.24 13.75
C GLU A 161 10.69 -9.00 14.54
N PHE A 162 10.60 -10.30 14.34
CA PHE A 162 9.66 -11.20 15.03
C PHE A 162 10.27 -12.60 15.19
N THR A 163 9.60 -13.50 15.94
CA THR A 163 10.13 -14.82 16.23
C THR A 163 9.16 -15.92 15.79
N VAL A 164 9.64 -16.88 15.00
CA VAL A 164 8.91 -18.06 14.54
C VAL A 164 9.72 -19.32 14.88
N GLY A 165 9.11 -20.29 15.57
CA GLY A 165 9.80 -21.52 15.94
C GLY A 165 11.10 -21.30 16.71
N GLY A 166 11.20 -20.23 17.52
CA GLY A 166 12.41 -19.86 18.24
C GLY A 166 13.52 -19.22 17.40
N LYS A 167 13.28 -18.93 16.11
CA LYS A 167 14.19 -18.24 15.21
C LYS A 167 13.79 -16.80 15.04
N THR A 168 14.77 -15.90 15.03
CA THR A 168 14.53 -14.49 14.69
C THR A 168 14.34 -14.35 13.20
N CYS A 169 13.20 -13.79 12.81
CA CYS A 169 12.82 -13.51 11.43
C CYS A 169 12.64 -12.00 11.24
N HIS A 170 12.81 -11.55 10.02
CA HIS A 170 12.60 -10.15 9.63
C HIS A 170 11.61 -10.10 8.48
N ILE A 171 10.76 -9.07 8.51
CA ILE A 171 9.86 -8.73 7.41
C ILE A 171 9.92 -7.22 7.20
N GLY A 172 10.06 -6.78 5.97
CA GLY A 172 10.06 -5.36 5.66
C GLY A 172 9.47 -5.07 4.30
N GLY A 173 9.05 -3.84 4.10
CA GLY A 173 8.40 -3.44 2.86
C GLY A 173 8.69 -2.02 2.47
N ILE A 174 8.53 -1.75 1.17
CA ILE A 174 8.46 -0.42 0.57
C ILE A 174 7.17 -0.28 -0.20
N ALA A 175 6.64 0.93 -0.24
CA ALA A 175 5.42 1.25 -0.96
C ALA A 175 5.53 2.59 -1.70
N LYS A 176 4.79 2.69 -2.81
CA LYS A 176 4.47 3.97 -3.46
C LYS A 176 2.97 4.09 -3.63
N GLY A 177 2.48 5.31 -3.52
CA GLY A 177 1.09 5.67 -3.72
C GLY A 177 0.80 7.01 -3.08
N SER A 178 0.18 7.91 -3.85
CA SER A 178 -0.19 9.27 -3.44
C SER A 178 -1.47 9.71 -4.16
N GLY A 179 -1.61 9.50 -5.47
CA GLY A 179 -2.83 9.67 -6.24
C GLY A 179 -3.28 8.38 -6.93
N MET A 180 -4.53 8.36 -7.41
CA MET A 180 -5.23 7.20 -7.96
C MET A 180 -5.26 6.05 -6.93
N ILE A 181 -5.71 6.35 -5.69
CA ILE A 181 -5.71 5.43 -4.57
C ILE A 181 -7.14 5.14 -4.09
N HIS A 182 -7.71 4.04 -4.55
CA HIS A 182 -8.94 3.43 -4.05
C HIS A 182 -8.93 1.92 -4.31
N PRO A 183 -8.20 1.14 -3.52
CA PRO A 183 -8.05 -0.28 -3.75
C PRO A 183 -9.37 -1.05 -3.70
N ASN A 184 -9.54 -1.86 -4.74
CA ASN A 184 -10.42 -3.02 -4.71
C ASN A 184 -9.56 -4.19 -5.20
N MET A 185 -8.75 -4.78 -4.30
CA MET A 185 -7.65 -5.72 -4.51
C MET A 185 -6.32 -5.08 -5.00
N ALA A 186 -5.92 -3.95 -4.46
CA ALA A 186 -4.68 -3.18 -4.54
C ALA A 186 -4.74 -1.90 -5.40
N THR A 187 -4.22 -0.74 -4.88
CA THR A 187 -4.10 0.54 -5.63
C THR A 187 -2.77 1.23 -5.34
N MET A 188 -1.67 0.48 -5.43
CA MET A 188 -0.30 0.97 -5.19
C MET A 188 0.68 -0.07 -5.68
N LEU A 189 1.95 0.23 -5.67
CA LEU A 189 3.00 -0.77 -5.74
C LEU A 189 3.58 -0.95 -4.35
N VAL A 190 3.52 -2.19 -3.87
CA VAL A 190 4.09 -2.59 -2.58
C VAL A 190 4.94 -3.84 -2.77
N PHE A 191 6.17 -3.78 -2.31
CA PHE A 191 7.08 -4.91 -2.29
C PHE A 191 7.48 -5.19 -0.86
N ILE A 192 7.24 -6.42 -0.42
CA ILE A 192 7.53 -6.91 0.92
C ILE A 192 8.49 -8.09 0.80
N THR A 193 9.50 -8.12 1.64
CA THR A 193 10.49 -9.19 1.73
C THR A 193 10.54 -9.75 3.14
N THR A 194 10.78 -11.04 3.25
CA THR A 194 11.01 -11.70 4.55
C THR A 194 12.01 -12.83 4.42
N ASP A 195 12.80 -13.04 5.47
CA ASP A 195 13.69 -14.19 5.58
C ASP A 195 13.02 -15.39 6.27
N CYS A 196 11.76 -15.28 6.69
CA CYS A 196 10.98 -16.38 7.24
C CYS A 196 10.69 -17.45 6.17
N ALA A 197 10.88 -18.72 6.52
CA ALA A 197 10.49 -19.84 5.67
C ALA A 197 8.98 -20.08 5.76
N ILE A 198 8.28 -19.93 4.64
CA ILE A 198 6.83 -20.15 4.50
C ILE A 198 6.52 -20.65 3.10
N ALA A 199 5.70 -21.69 3.00
CA ALA A 199 5.31 -22.29 1.73
C ALA A 199 4.51 -21.31 0.85
N PRO A 200 4.63 -21.35 -0.49
CA PRO A 200 3.97 -20.41 -1.40
C PRO A 200 2.46 -20.29 -1.21
N ASN A 201 1.77 -21.43 -0.99
CA ASN A 201 0.33 -21.46 -0.78
C ASN A 201 -0.07 -20.80 0.56
N MET A 202 0.74 -20.94 1.60
CA MET A 202 0.52 -20.30 2.89
C MET A 202 0.83 -18.81 2.82
N LEU A 203 1.88 -18.42 2.09
CA LEU A 203 2.22 -17.02 1.83
C LEU A 203 1.09 -16.31 1.05
N GLN A 204 0.55 -16.96 0.00
CA GLN A 204 -0.59 -16.42 -0.75
C GLN A 204 -1.85 -16.30 0.13
N LYS A 205 -2.09 -17.30 1.00
CA LYS A 205 -3.20 -17.25 1.97
C LYS A 205 -3.04 -16.07 2.93
N ALA A 206 -1.84 -15.90 3.48
CA ALA A 206 -1.53 -14.79 4.38
C ALA A 206 -1.77 -13.43 3.71
N LEU A 207 -1.20 -13.22 2.53
CA LEU A 207 -1.35 -11.97 1.79
C LEU A 207 -2.80 -11.69 1.43
N SER A 208 -3.52 -12.68 0.88
CA SER A 208 -4.92 -12.52 0.47
C SER A 208 -5.85 -12.22 1.65
N GLY A 209 -5.59 -12.79 2.81
CA GLY A 209 -6.34 -12.53 4.04
C GLY A 209 -6.09 -11.11 4.58
N ASP A 210 -4.82 -10.70 4.64
CA ASP A 210 -4.41 -9.41 5.19
C ASP A 210 -4.91 -8.22 4.35
N ILE A 211 -4.81 -8.30 3.02
CA ILE A 211 -5.19 -7.23 2.09
C ILE A 211 -6.62 -6.73 2.28
N THR A 212 -7.53 -7.61 2.66
CA THR A 212 -8.95 -7.27 2.83
C THR A 212 -9.20 -6.30 3.98
N ASN A 213 -8.29 -6.27 4.96
CA ASN A 213 -8.36 -5.45 6.17
C ASN A 213 -7.34 -4.30 6.17
N THR A 214 -6.46 -4.25 5.18
CA THR A 214 -5.38 -3.29 5.08
C THR A 214 -5.51 -2.46 3.80
N PHE A 215 -4.80 -2.79 2.74
CA PHE A 215 -4.76 -1.95 1.54
C PHE A 215 -6.15 -1.72 0.92
N ASN A 216 -7.06 -2.69 0.92
CA ASN A 216 -8.44 -2.48 0.43
C ASN A 216 -9.24 -1.47 1.25
N MET A 217 -8.75 -1.10 2.42
CA MET A 217 -9.38 -0.12 3.31
C MET A 217 -8.76 1.29 3.18
N VAL A 218 -7.85 1.51 2.23
CA VAL A 218 -7.27 2.85 1.95
C VAL A 218 -8.05 3.57 0.86
N SER A 219 -8.16 4.90 0.90
CA SER A 219 -8.62 5.72 -0.23
C SER A 219 -8.08 7.14 -0.15
N VAL A 220 -7.53 7.65 -1.26
CA VAL A 220 -7.16 9.06 -1.44
C VAL A 220 -8.22 9.80 -2.26
N ASP A 221 -8.57 9.31 -3.44
CA ASP A 221 -9.39 10.01 -4.43
C ASP A 221 -10.56 9.19 -5.01
N GLY A 222 -10.68 7.93 -4.63
CA GLY A 222 -11.78 7.08 -5.09
C GLY A 222 -11.50 6.35 -6.41
N ASP A 223 -10.33 6.55 -7.05
CA ASP A 223 -9.99 5.98 -8.33
C ASP A 223 -9.07 4.75 -8.19
N THR A 224 -9.48 3.62 -8.77
CA THR A 224 -8.70 2.38 -8.76
C THR A 224 -7.69 2.37 -9.92
N SER A 225 -6.42 2.23 -9.62
CA SER A 225 -5.34 2.23 -10.60
C SER A 225 -5.33 1.00 -11.51
N THR A 226 -4.62 1.12 -12.62
CA THR A 226 -4.44 0.07 -13.63
C THR A 226 -3.26 -0.87 -13.33
N ASN A 227 -2.37 -0.50 -12.39
CA ASN A 227 -1.06 -1.15 -12.23
C ASN A 227 -0.81 -1.71 -10.83
N ASP A 228 -1.82 -1.69 -9.97
CA ASP A 228 -1.63 -2.04 -8.57
C ASP A 228 -1.20 -3.47 -8.34
N MET A 229 -0.21 -3.61 -7.47
CA MET A 229 0.36 -4.89 -7.10
C MET A 229 0.90 -4.83 -5.67
N VAL A 230 0.59 -5.84 -4.88
CA VAL A 230 1.31 -6.13 -3.63
C VAL A 230 1.98 -7.48 -3.81
N THR A 231 3.31 -7.53 -3.66
CA THR A 231 4.09 -8.77 -3.78
C THR A 231 4.89 -8.99 -2.51
N VAL A 232 4.89 -10.23 -2.04
CA VAL A 232 5.71 -10.70 -0.92
C VAL A 232 6.68 -11.78 -1.41
N LEU A 233 7.96 -11.63 -1.06
CA LEU A 233 9.02 -12.60 -1.33
C LEU A 233 9.56 -13.13 0.01
N ALA A 234 9.58 -14.45 0.18
CA ALA A 234 10.05 -15.14 1.38
C ALA A 234 11.16 -16.12 1.03
N ASN A 235 12.41 -15.83 1.45
CA ASN A 235 13.58 -16.62 1.05
C ASN A 235 14.01 -17.71 2.06
N GLY A 236 13.43 -17.76 3.26
CA GLY A 236 13.66 -18.79 4.24
C GLY A 236 15.03 -18.75 4.97
N LEU A 237 15.83 -17.71 4.78
CA LEU A 237 17.20 -17.62 5.33
C LEU A 237 17.24 -17.40 6.84
N ALA A 238 16.13 -17.12 7.51
CA ALA A 238 16.04 -17.10 8.98
C ALA A 238 16.24 -18.48 9.60
N GLY A 239 16.01 -19.56 8.82
CA GLY A 239 16.24 -20.94 9.25
C GLY A 239 15.21 -21.45 10.26
N ASN A 240 14.01 -20.90 10.28
CA ASN A 240 12.86 -21.49 10.95
C ASN A 240 12.34 -22.70 10.16
N GLU A 241 11.59 -23.59 10.81
CA GLU A 241 10.83 -24.62 10.11
C GLU A 241 9.81 -23.97 9.16
N GLU A 242 9.68 -24.51 7.95
CA GLU A 242 8.80 -23.92 6.95
C GLU A 242 7.33 -23.95 7.41
N ILE A 243 6.67 -22.83 7.37
CA ILE A 243 5.25 -22.70 7.69
C ILE A 243 4.43 -23.29 6.53
N THR A 244 3.92 -24.51 6.71
CA THR A 244 3.16 -25.27 5.69
C THR A 244 1.67 -25.39 6.02
N ALA A 245 1.25 -24.98 7.21
CA ALA A 245 -0.13 -25.05 7.70
C ALA A 245 -0.45 -23.87 8.63
N GLU A 246 -1.74 -23.70 8.91
CA GLU A 246 -2.21 -22.76 9.95
C GLU A 246 -1.80 -23.29 11.34
N GLY A 247 -1.45 -22.37 12.23
CA GLY A 247 -1.00 -22.63 13.59
C GLY A 247 -0.42 -21.37 14.23
N GLU A 248 0.31 -21.53 15.32
CA GLU A 248 0.91 -20.44 16.07
C GLU A 248 1.93 -19.65 15.24
N ASP A 249 2.80 -20.37 14.51
CA ASP A 249 3.81 -19.76 13.65
C ASP A 249 3.19 -18.98 12.49
N PHE A 250 2.13 -19.51 11.86
CA PHE A 250 1.37 -18.80 10.83
C PHE A 250 0.67 -17.55 11.41
N THR A 251 0.08 -17.66 12.60
CA THR A 251 -0.55 -16.53 13.28
C THR A 251 0.46 -15.44 13.60
N THR A 252 1.65 -15.82 14.06
CA THR A 252 2.75 -14.88 14.33
C THR A 252 3.23 -14.19 13.06
N PHE A 253 3.36 -14.94 11.95
CA PHE A 253 3.69 -14.38 10.65
C PHE A 253 2.63 -13.39 10.18
N MET A 254 1.34 -13.73 10.30
CA MET A 254 0.21 -12.85 9.98
C MET A 254 0.26 -11.52 10.74
N GLN A 255 0.59 -11.57 12.03
CA GLN A 255 0.72 -10.37 12.86
C GLN A 255 1.89 -9.49 12.41
N ALA A 256 3.01 -10.09 12.01
CA ALA A 256 4.16 -9.37 11.50
C ALA A 256 3.85 -8.73 10.13
N LEU A 257 3.22 -9.48 9.22
CA LEU A 257 2.75 -8.97 7.93
C LEU A 257 1.78 -7.81 8.13
N ASN A 258 0.77 -7.98 8.99
CA ASN A 258 -0.23 -6.95 9.27
C ASN A 258 0.39 -5.67 9.86
N THR A 259 1.42 -5.79 10.71
CA THR A 259 2.14 -4.62 11.23
C THR A 259 2.80 -3.82 10.11
N VAL A 260 3.41 -4.50 9.13
CA VAL A 260 4.02 -3.86 7.96
C VAL A 260 2.95 -3.22 7.07
N THR A 261 1.89 -3.94 6.73
CA THR A 261 0.86 -3.49 5.80
C THR A 261 0.03 -2.33 6.35
N VAL A 262 -0.33 -2.33 7.65
CA VAL A 262 -1.04 -1.22 8.31
C VAL A 262 -0.19 0.05 8.32
N ASP A 263 1.10 -0.05 8.66
CA ASP A 263 2.00 1.12 8.64
C ASP A 263 2.11 1.72 7.22
N LEU A 264 2.25 0.85 6.20
CA LEU A 264 2.29 1.30 4.81
C LEU A 264 0.95 1.92 4.35
N CYS A 265 -0.20 1.38 4.78
CA CYS A 265 -1.52 1.96 4.53
C CYS A 265 -1.63 3.39 5.08
N ARG A 266 -1.19 3.60 6.32
CA ARG A 266 -1.18 4.93 6.97
C ARG A 266 -0.27 5.90 6.23
N LYS A 267 0.93 5.46 5.84
CA LYS A 267 1.88 6.28 5.06
C LYS A 267 1.36 6.64 3.68
N ILE A 268 0.69 5.71 2.98
CA ILE A 268 0.07 5.97 1.68
C ILE A 268 -1.07 7.00 1.83
N ALA A 269 -1.98 6.78 2.77
CA ALA A 269 -3.09 7.68 3.02
C ALA A 269 -2.62 9.08 3.45
N GLY A 270 -1.65 9.16 4.36
CA GLY A 270 -1.12 10.42 4.89
C GLY A 270 -0.32 11.24 3.88
N ASP A 271 0.21 10.60 2.82
CA ASP A 271 0.93 11.25 1.72
C ASP A 271 0.07 11.35 0.45
N GLY A 272 -1.26 11.39 0.58
CA GLY A 272 -2.16 11.64 -0.54
C GLY A 272 -1.84 12.95 -1.25
N GLU A 273 -2.05 13.02 -2.58
CA GLU A 273 -1.74 14.22 -3.38
C GLU A 273 -2.39 15.48 -2.79
N GLY A 274 -1.53 16.42 -2.34
CA GLY A 274 -1.96 17.66 -1.71
C GLY A 274 -2.58 17.52 -0.32
N ALA A 275 -2.55 16.32 0.29
CA ALA A 275 -3.10 16.08 1.62
C ALA A 275 -2.34 16.84 2.72
N THR A 276 -3.07 17.26 3.74
CA THR A 276 -2.51 17.89 4.94
C THR A 276 -2.75 17.07 6.20
N LYS A 277 -3.66 16.09 6.13
CA LYS A 277 -4.08 15.26 7.28
C LYS A 277 -4.28 13.80 6.89
N LEU A 278 -3.79 12.90 7.73
CA LEU A 278 -4.19 11.50 7.74
C LEU A 278 -5.52 11.36 8.47
N LEU A 279 -6.48 10.68 7.86
CA LEU A 279 -7.75 10.31 8.47
C LEU A 279 -7.80 8.80 8.69
N GLU A 280 -8.07 8.38 9.92
CA GLU A 280 -8.31 6.99 10.26
C GLU A 280 -9.75 6.82 10.75
N CYS A 281 -10.59 6.12 10.00
CA CYS A 281 -11.97 5.84 10.38
C CYS A 281 -12.06 4.48 11.05
N ARG A 282 -12.34 4.47 12.37
CA ARG A 282 -12.52 3.28 13.18
C ARG A 282 -13.99 3.04 13.44
N VAL A 283 -14.52 1.96 12.91
CA VAL A 283 -15.90 1.52 13.09
C VAL A 283 -15.94 0.34 14.05
N THR A 284 -16.80 0.40 15.05
CA THR A 284 -17.07 -0.67 16.02
C THR A 284 -18.58 -0.92 16.14
N GLY A 285 -18.95 -2.05 16.71
CA GLY A 285 -20.36 -2.37 16.97
C GLY A 285 -21.15 -2.68 15.70
N GLY A 286 -20.50 -3.11 14.62
CA GLY A 286 -21.16 -3.52 13.38
C GLY A 286 -21.85 -4.88 13.52
N LYS A 287 -22.96 -5.09 12.79
CA LYS A 287 -23.69 -6.35 12.69
C LYS A 287 -22.78 -7.50 12.23
N ASP A 288 -21.90 -7.21 11.29
CA ASP A 288 -20.88 -8.07 10.74
C ASP A 288 -19.70 -7.23 10.19
N GLU A 289 -18.59 -7.91 9.89
CA GLU A 289 -17.37 -7.27 9.37
C GLU A 289 -17.61 -6.57 8.02
N LYS A 290 -18.43 -7.16 7.14
CA LYS A 290 -18.75 -6.58 5.84
C LYS A 290 -19.42 -5.21 5.99
N ASN A 291 -20.44 -5.09 6.84
CA ASN A 291 -21.12 -3.83 7.10
C ASN A 291 -20.20 -2.79 7.74
N ALA A 292 -19.37 -3.19 8.71
CA ALA A 292 -18.38 -2.31 9.31
C ALA A 292 -17.37 -1.77 8.28
N LYS A 293 -16.87 -2.61 7.36
CA LYS A 293 -15.98 -2.21 6.26
C LYS A 293 -16.65 -1.24 5.29
N ILE A 294 -17.89 -1.54 4.87
CA ILE A 294 -18.65 -0.67 3.96
C ILE A 294 -18.80 0.73 4.58
N VAL A 295 -19.16 0.81 5.86
CA VAL A 295 -19.29 2.09 6.58
C VAL A 295 -17.95 2.83 6.64
N ALA A 296 -16.89 2.17 7.14
CA ALA A 296 -15.57 2.80 7.28
C ALA A 296 -15.07 3.35 5.93
N LYS A 297 -15.19 2.54 4.87
CA LYS A 297 -14.78 2.93 3.51
C LYS A 297 -15.62 4.09 2.97
N SER A 298 -16.96 4.06 3.14
CA SER A 298 -17.85 5.13 2.69
C SER A 298 -17.52 6.46 3.34
N VAL A 299 -17.22 6.46 4.63
CA VAL A 299 -16.86 7.66 5.39
C VAL A 299 -15.56 8.26 4.87
N ILE A 300 -14.50 7.44 4.71
CA ILE A 300 -13.19 7.90 4.20
C ILE A 300 -13.28 8.39 2.74
N CYS A 301 -14.20 7.86 1.93
CA CYS A 301 -14.37 8.25 0.53
C CYS A 301 -15.26 9.49 0.34
N SER A 302 -15.93 9.98 1.39
CA SER A 302 -16.84 11.13 1.27
C SER A 302 -16.08 12.43 0.99
N SER A 303 -16.17 12.96 -0.23
CA SER A 303 -15.54 14.23 -0.62
C SER A 303 -16.01 15.38 0.27
N LEU A 304 -17.28 15.41 0.69
CA LEU A 304 -17.81 16.41 1.60
C LEU A 304 -17.15 16.33 2.99
N LEU A 305 -16.96 15.11 3.52
CA LEU A 305 -16.29 14.94 4.79
C LEU A 305 -14.80 15.31 4.70
N LYS A 306 -14.12 14.84 3.66
CA LYS A 306 -12.70 15.16 3.42
C LYS A 306 -12.45 16.66 3.33
N ALA A 307 -13.37 17.43 2.69
CA ALA A 307 -13.32 18.89 2.64
C ALA A 307 -13.58 19.54 4.02
N ALA A 308 -14.49 18.97 4.83
CA ALA A 308 -14.70 19.42 6.20
C ALA A 308 -13.46 19.22 7.07
N MET A 309 -12.79 18.05 6.95
CA MET A 309 -11.54 17.76 7.66
C MET A 309 -10.42 18.73 7.27
N PHE A 310 -10.31 19.10 5.99
CA PHE A 310 -9.39 20.15 5.55
C PHE A 310 -9.67 21.49 6.26
N GLY A 311 -10.95 21.87 6.34
CA GLY A 311 -11.41 23.09 7.01
C GLY A 311 -11.40 23.05 8.54
N ALA A 312 -11.01 21.91 9.15
CA ALA A 312 -11.12 21.66 10.59
C ALA A 312 -12.56 21.88 11.12
N ASP A 313 -13.57 21.46 10.34
CA ASP A 313 -15.00 21.50 10.65
C ASP A 313 -15.46 20.13 11.20
N ALA A 314 -15.93 20.09 12.44
CA ALA A 314 -16.43 18.89 13.11
C ALA A 314 -17.81 18.45 12.58
N ASN A 315 -17.93 18.32 11.26
CA ASN A 315 -19.17 18.08 10.54
C ASN A 315 -19.66 16.64 10.65
N TRP A 316 -20.14 16.28 11.83
CA TRP A 316 -20.73 14.96 12.11
C TRP A 316 -21.91 14.63 11.18
N GLY A 317 -22.65 15.63 10.70
CA GLY A 317 -23.74 15.45 9.73
C GLY A 317 -23.24 14.83 8.43
N ARG A 318 -22.04 15.20 7.95
CA ARG A 318 -21.43 14.60 6.77
C ARG A 318 -20.97 13.16 7.03
N VAL A 319 -20.57 12.83 8.26
CA VAL A 319 -20.28 11.43 8.66
C VAL A 319 -21.56 10.59 8.59
N LEU A 320 -22.66 11.04 9.22
CA LEU A 320 -23.95 10.35 9.15
C LEU A 320 -24.48 10.23 7.71
N CYS A 321 -24.33 11.27 6.92
CA CYS A 321 -24.70 11.24 5.49
C CYS A 321 -23.92 10.15 4.74
N ALA A 322 -22.61 10.04 4.97
CA ALA A 322 -21.78 9.01 4.36
C ALA A 322 -22.18 7.60 4.83
N ILE A 323 -22.53 7.42 6.11
CA ILE A 323 -23.05 6.16 6.64
C ILE A 323 -24.38 5.79 5.97
N GLY A 324 -25.34 6.73 5.95
CA GLY A 324 -26.66 6.50 5.36
C GLY A 324 -26.64 6.22 3.84
N ASN A 325 -25.61 6.72 3.14
CA ASN A 325 -25.42 6.51 1.70
C ASN A 325 -24.53 5.29 1.38
N SER A 326 -24.01 4.60 2.38
CA SER A 326 -23.02 3.54 2.22
C SER A 326 -23.58 2.26 1.59
N GLY A 327 -24.90 2.03 1.71
CA GLY A 327 -25.52 0.76 1.36
C GLY A 327 -25.33 -0.34 2.41
N ALA A 328 -24.72 -0.03 3.56
CA ALA A 328 -24.64 -0.95 4.69
C ALA A 328 -25.99 -1.10 5.40
N ASP A 329 -26.24 -2.28 5.98
CA ASP A 329 -27.38 -2.55 6.85
C ASP A 329 -27.05 -2.02 8.25
N VAL A 330 -27.47 -0.78 8.54
CA VAL A 330 -27.16 -0.04 9.78
C VAL A 330 -28.39 0.67 10.31
N ASP A 331 -28.66 0.56 11.62
CA ASP A 331 -29.64 1.41 12.30
C ASP A 331 -29.01 2.75 12.67
N VAL A 332 -29.26 3.78 11.84
CA VAL A 332 -28.68 5.12 12.04
C VAL A 332 -29.06 5.77 13.39
N ASN A 333 -30.15 5.32 14.03
CA ASN A 333 -30.59 5.84 15.33
C ASN A 333 -29.75 5.32 16.52
N LYS A 334 -28.83 4.40 16.28
CA LYS A 334 -27.88 3.89 17.30
C LYS A 334 -26.48 4.45 17.12
N VAL A 335 -26.22 5.13 16.00
CA VAL A 335 -24.87 5.59 15.63
C VAL A 335 -24.38 6.67 16.59
N ALA A 336 -23.15 6.48 17.08
CA ALA A 336 -22.38 7.51 17.76
C ALA A 336 -21.12 7.86 16.96
N VAL A 337 -20.74 9.16 16.98
CA VAL A 337 -19.56 9.67 16.27
C VAL A 337 -18.74 10.54 17.21
N SER A 338 -17.42 10.31 17.19
CA SER A 338 -16.43 11.14 17.90
C SER A 338 -15.25 11.42 16.97
N PHE A 339 -14.55 12.52 17.21
CA PHE A 339 -13.25 12.81 16.61
C PHE A 339 -12.19 12.80 17.72
N GLU A 340 -11.02 12.22 17.40
CA GLU A 340 -9.91 12.12 18.34
C GLU A 340 -8.58 12.40 17.61
N SER A 341 -7.65 13.02 18.32
CA SER A 341 -6.28 13.29 17.86
C SER A 341 -5.38 13.53 19.06
N LYS A 342 -4.12 13.90 18.83
CA LYS A 342 -3.24 14.38 19.92
C LYS A 342 -3.79 15.64 20.61
N GLY A 343 -4.63 16.43 19.94
CA GLY A 343 -5.31 17.60 20.48
C GLY A 343 -6.45 17.30 21.45
N GLY A 344 -6.84 16.03 21.60
CA GLY A 344 -7.90 15.58 22.49
C GLY A 344 -8.96 14.74 21.78
N ARG A 345 -10.12 14.62 22.45
CA ARG A 345 -11.30 13.92 21.91
C ARG A 345 -12.54 14.77 22.07
N ILE A 346 -13.45 14.66 21.10
CA ILE A 346 -14.77 15.31 21.16
C ILE A 346 -15.82 14.34 20.63
N ASP A 347 -16.90 14.18 21.42
CA ASP A 347 -18.09 13.45 21.01
C ASP A 347 -19.06 14.45 20.38
N VAL A 348 -19.58 14.14 19.19
CA VAL A 348 -20.38 15.07 18.38
C VAL A 348 -21.75 14.54 18.04
N CYS A 349 -21.96 13.22 18.12
CA CYS A 349 -23.22 12.58 17.81
C CYS A 349 -23.43 11.36 18.71
N VAL A 350 -24.65 11.18 19.22
CA VAL A 350 -25.08 9.99 19.99
C VAL A 350 -26.48 9.63 19.53
N ASN A 351 -26.75 8.33 19.37
CA ASN A 351 -28.03 7.80 18.89
C ASN A 351 -28.55 8.51 17.61
N GLY A 352 -27.66 8.73 16.66
CA GLY A 352 -27.99 9.35 15.38
C GLY A 352 -28.31 10.85 15.44
N ALA A 353 -28.16 11.48 16.59
CA ALA A 353 -28.46 12.90 16.81
C ALA A 353 -27.23 13.66 17.31
N GLY A 354 -27.06 14.90 16.85
CA GLY A 354 -26.02 15.79 17.33
C GLY A 354 -26.19 16.14 18.80
N ILE A 355 -25.08 16.21 19.51
CA ILE A 355 -25.03 16.65 20.91
C ILE A 355 -24.26 17.97 21.02
N PRO A 356 -24.51 18.80 22.06
CA PRO A 356 -23.72 19.98 22.30
C PRO A 356 -22.24 19.66 22.53
N PHE A 357 -21.33 20.38 21.88
CA PHE A 357 -19.89 20.26 22.06
C PHE A 357 -19.19 21.61 21.97
N SER A 358 -17.94 21.69 22.40
CA SER A 358 -17.11 22.88 22.30
C SER A 358 -16.48 22.98 20.92
N GLU A 359 -16.84 24.02 20.15
CA GLU A 359 -16.23 24.34 18.85
C GLU A 359 -14.72 24.61 18.97
N GLU A 360 -14.30 25.22 20.08
CA GLU A 360 -12.87 25.48 20.34
C GLU A 360 -12.10 24.16 20.50
N THR A 361 -12.63 23.24 21.30
CA THR A 361 -12.03 21.90 21.47
C THR A 361 -12.08 21.12 20.17
N ALA A 362 -13.19 21.18 19.43
CA ALA A 362 -13.32 20.53 18.13
C ALA A 362 -12.24 21.01 17.15
N LYS A 363 -12.01 22.32 17.10
CA LYS A 363 -10.98 22.91 16.26
C LYS A 363 -9.57 22.48 16.67
N GLN A 364 -9.27 22.42 17.98
CA GLN A 364 -7.99 21.91 18.48
C GLN A 364 -7.74 20.47 18.03
N VAL A 365 -8.75 19.60 18.17
CA VAL A 365 -8.67 18.20 17.73
C VAL A 365 -8.44 18.09 16.22
N LEU A 366 -9.18 18.88 15.42
CA LEU A 366 -9.18 18.75 13.95
C LEU A 366 -8.06 19.53 13.26
N LEU A 367 -7.28 20.37 13.96
CA LEU A 367 -6.08 21.00 13.43
C LEU A 367 -4.86 20.08 13.41
N GLU A 368 -4.91 18.94 14.12
CA GLU A 368 -3.83 17.96 14.12
C GLU A 368 -3.68 17.28 12.76
N LYS A 369 -2.48 16.72 12.53
CA LYS A 369 -2.14 16.04 11.27
C LYS A 369 -2.72 14.64 11.15
N GLU A 370 -3.04 14.00 12.26
CA GLU A 370 -3.64 12.67 12.32
C GLU A 370 -4.95 12.77 13.11
N ILE A 371 -6.04 12.37 12.50
CA ILE A 371 -7.39 12.46 13.04
C ILE A 371 -8.06 11.10 12.97
N ASP A 372 -8.50 10.60 14.11
CA ASP A 372 -9.34 9.41 14.23
C ASP A 372 -10.82 9.83 14.17
N ILE A 373 -11.56 9.25 13.23
CA ILE A 373 -13.01 9.32 13.13
C ILE A 373 -13.55 8.04 13.75
N ILE A 374 -14.08 8.14 14.97
CA ILE A 374 -14.55 6.99 15.75
C ILE A 374 -16.06 6.88 15.59
N ILE A 375 -16.51 5.71 15.12
CA ILE A 375 -17.92 5.42 14.85
C ILE A 375 -18.30 4.16 15.61
N THR A 376 -19.38 4.25 16.38
CA THR A 376 -20.03 3.07 17.01
C THR A 376 -21.40 2.88 16.37
N LEU A 377 -21.65 1.69 15.80
CA LEU A 377 -22.91 1.39 15.12
C LEU A 377 -24.01 0.86 16.05
N GLY A 378 -23.61 0.17 17.14
CA GLY A 378 -24.56 -0.32 18.16
C GLY A 378 -25.42 -1.52 17.73
N ASP A 379 -25.04 -2.23 16.65
CA ASP A 379 -25.80 -3.35 16.08
C ASP A 379 -25.12 -4.73 16.26
N GLY A 380 -23.91 -4.77 16.84
CA GLY A 380 -23.15 -6.01 17.03
C GLY A 380 -21.77 -5.75 17.63
N GLU A 381 -20.80 -6.60 17.29
CA GLU A 381 -19.42 -6.55 17.84
C GLU A 381 -18.35 -6.39 16.75
N ALA A 382 -18.74 -6.48 15.48
CA ALA A 382 -17.79 -6.41 14.39
C ALA A 382 -17.15 -5.02 14.27
N SER A 383 -15.91 -4.99 13.80
CA SER A 383 -15.13 -3.76 13.65
C SER A 383 -14.41 -3.71 12.30
N ALA A 384 -14.08 -2.51 11.87
CA ALA A 384 -13.24 -2.27 10.71
C ALA A 384 -12.53 -0.92 10.83
N THR A 385 -11.36 -0.80 10.20
CA THR A 385 -10.62 0.46 10.08
C THR A 385 -10.39 0.78 8.61
N ALA A 386 -10.51 2.07 8.25
CA ALA A 386 -10.17 2.56 6.92
C ALA A 386 -9.28 3.81 7.05
N TRP A 387 -8.39 4.00 6.08
CA TRP A 387 -7.43 5.12 6.05
C TRP A 387 -7.65 5.98 4.81
N GLY A 388 -7.55 7.29 5.00
CA GLY A 388 -7.67 8.27 3.93
C GLY A 388 -7.00 9.58 4.31
N CYS A 389 -7.28 10.62 3.56
CA CYS A 389 -6.77 11.96 3.81
C CYS A 389 -7.86 13.01 3.60
N ASP A 390 -7.59 14.24 4.00
CA ASP A 390 -8.41 15.38 3.67
C ASP A 390 -8.40 15.69 2.15
N LEU A 391 -9.30 16.54 1.68
CA LEU A 391 -9.38 17.01 0.30
C LEU A 391 -9.08 18.51 0.25
N THR A 392 -7.97 18.85 -0.42
CA THR A 392 -7.44 20.22 -0.46
C THR A 392 -7.51 20.82 -1.86
N TYR A 393 -7.24 22.13 -1.97
CA TYR A 393 -7.11 22.81 -3.26
C TYR A 393 -5.90 22.29 -4.07
N ASP A 394 -4.84 21.83 -3.39
CA ASP A 394 -3.64 21.33 -4.04
C ASP A 394 -3.89 20.00 -4.77
N TYR A 395 -4.85 19.18 -4.33
CA TYR A 395 -5.26 17.98 -5.08
C TYR A 395 -5.71 18.36 -6.51
N VAL A 396 -6.59 19.35 -6.64
CA VAL A 396 -7.07 19.82 -7.95
C VAL A 396 -5.94 20.43 -8.78
N LYS A 397 -5.06 21.21 -8.14
CA LYS A 397 -3.90 21.82 -8.80
C LYS A 397 -2.92 20.78 -9.35
N ILE A 398 -2.61 19.73 -8.57
CA ILE A 398 -1.71 18.66 -8.99
C ILE A 398 -2.30 17.87 -10.16
N ASN A 399 -3.60 17.53 -10.09
CA ASN A 399 -4.25 16.68 -11.07
C ASN A 399 -4.78 17.42 -12.31
N GLY A 400 -4.89 18.74 -12.24
CA GLY A 400 -5.35 19.57 -13.37
C GLY A 400 -4.40 19.61 -14.56
N ASP A 401 -3.12 19.32 -14.37
CA ASP A 401 -2.08 19.30 -15.43
C ASP A 401 -1.06 18.18 -15.20
N TYR A 402 -1.54 16.95 -14.95
CA TYR A 402 -0.68 15.77 -14.78
C TYR A 402 -0.26 15.23 -16.15
N ARG A 403 0.98 15.54 -16.59
CA ARG A 403 1.56 15.13 -17.87
C ARG A 403 2.98 14.58 -17.76
N THR A 404 3.39 14.15 -16.59
CA THR A 404 4.76 13.69 -16.34
C THR A 404 5.03 12.29 -16.86
#